data_f538067334dffb86faeefa601fbedea3
#
_entry.id   f538067334dffb86faeefa601fbedea3
#
_cell.length_a   1.000
_cell.length_b   1.000
_cell.length_c   1.000
_cell.angle_alpha   90.00
_cell.angle_beta   90.00
_cell.angle_gamma   90.00
#
_symmetry.space_group_name_H-M   'P 1'
#
loop_
_entity.id
_entity.type
_entity.pdbx_description
1 polymer ?
#
loop_
_entity_poly.entity_id
_entity_poly.type
_entity_poly.pdbx_seq_one_letter_code
_entity_poly.pdbx_strand_id
1 'polypeptide(L)'
;MKMRENEQSFVFGVSVSDYNFIGRKEEIRRLKMNFEEGINTILISPRRWGKTSLVRKVCEVVDRKKVIPVFVDIFKCKTEYEFYNALAEAVLKQTASKAELWMDNARDFIARLSPKVSFSPEPNSEFALSLGISPKTHAPEEILSLAEEIAQKKQKRIVVCIDEFQQIGEMADSVSIQKRLRSVWQHQRLTSYCLFGSKKHTMMNVFQKRNMPLYQFGDFKFLDKIPTETWVEYIVQHFKDRQRTISAEQAAKICQLVDNYSSYVQQLSWLVFSLIDEGQVVTDEHLKQGVKDLLNSQE
;
A
#
# COMPACT_ATOMS: atom_id res chain seq x y z
N MET A 1 -14.20 -15.34 11.43
CA MET A 1 -14.61 -15.35 10.00
C MET A 1 -14.30 -16.76 9.50
N LYS A 2 -15.27 -17.48 8.93
CA LYS A 2 -15.00 -18.84 8.43
C LYS A 2 -14.17 -18.75 7.15
N MET A 3 -13.14 -19.58 7.06
CA MET A 3 -12.29 -19.75 5.90
C MET A 3 -13.10 -20.19 4.69
N ARG A 4 -12.82 -19.64 3.50
CA ARG A 4 -13.35 -20.14 2.21
C ARG A 4 -12.45 -21.27 1.72
N GLU A 5 -13.02 -22.26 1.04
CA GLU A 5 -12.28 -23.45 0.57
C GLU A 5 -11.03 -23.14 -0.29
N ASN A 6 -10.99 -21.97 -0.94
CA ASN A 6 -9.89 -21.53 -1.79
C ASN A 6 -8.90 -20.55 -1.10
N GLU A 7 -9.01 -20.31 0.21
CA GLU A 7 -8.10 -19.41 0.91
C GLU A 7 -6.82 -20.14 1.34
N GLN A 8 -5.67 -19.51 1.12
CA GLN A 8 -4.37 -20.03 1.56
C GLN A 8 -4.29 -19.96 3.09
N SER A 9 -3.73 -21.00 3.73
CA SER A 9 -3.58 -21.04 5.19
C SER A 9 -2.62 -19.96 5.71
N PHE A 10 -1.54 -19.71 4.99
CA PHE A 10 -0.57 -18.67 5.29
C PHE A 10 -0.11 -18.01 3.98
N VAL A 11 0.11 -16.69 4.01
CA VAL A 11 0.45 -15.89 2.83
C VAL A 11 1.70 -15.07 3.08
N PHE A 12 2.69 -15.20 2.22
CA PHE A 12 3.93 -14.43 2.24
C PHE A 12 4.39 -14.09 0.82
N GLY A 13 5.26 -13.08 0.69
CA GLY A 13 5.74 -12.61 -0.61
C GLY A 13 4.78 -11.69 -1.38
N VAL A 14 3.52 -11.64 -0.99
CA VAL A 14 2.49 -10.76 -1.58
C VAL A 14 1.73 -10.01 -0.48
N SER A 15 0.90 -9.04 -0.86
CA SER A 15 0.00 -8.37 0.09
C SER A 15 -1.12 -9.32 0.52
N VAL A 16 -1.40 -9.34 1.83
CA VAL A 16 -2.44 -10.22 2.41
C VAL A 16 -3.82 -9.58 2.33
N SER A 17 -4.84 -10.41 2.16
CA SER A 17 -6.26 -10.06 2.16
C SER A 17 -6.98 -10.56 3.42
N ASP A 18 -8.27 -10.34 3.50
CA ASP A 18 -9.14 -10.50 4.68
C ASP A 18 -8.81 -11.60 5.67
N TYR A 19 -8.81 -12.85 5.24
CA TYR A 19 -8.58 -14.00 6.12
C TYR A 19 -7.17 -14.03 6.71
N ASN A 20 -6.19 -13.61 5.93
CA ASN A 20 -4.78 -13.58 6.33
C ASN A 20 -4.33 -12.23 6.91
N PHE A 21 -5.25 -11.25 7.00
CA PHE A 21 -4.94 -9.96 7.59
C PHE A 21 -5.11 -10.02 9.12
N ILE A 22 -4.04 -9.73 9.84
CA ILE A 22 -3.98 -9.90 11.28
C ILE A 22 -3.71 -8.59 12.03
N GLY A 23 -4.38 -8.40 13.15
CA GLY A 23 -4.15 -7.29 14.07
C GLY A 23 -4.48 -5.92 13.46
N ARG A 24 -3.74 -4.90 13.85
CA ARG A 24 -3.78 -3.55 13.25
C ARG A 24 -5.09 -2.79 13.43
N LYS A 25 -5.95 -3.16 14.39
CA LYS A 25 -7.27 -2.53 14.60
C LYS A 25 -7.16 -1.02 14.83
N GLU A 26 -6.21 -0.58 15.65
CA GLU A 26 -6.01 0.83 15.96
C GLU A 26 -5.42 1.60 14.77
N GLU A 27 -4.49 0.97 14.03
CA GLU A 27 -3.93 1.57 12.83
C GLU A 27 -5.00 1.73 11.74
N ILE A 28 -5.84 0.71 11.54
CA ILE A 28 -6.97 0.79 10.59
C ILE A 28 -7.91 1.91 11.02
N ARG A 29 -8.31 1.98 12.29
CA ARG A 29 -9.20 3.02 12.81
C ARG A 29 -8.64 4.41 12.58
N ARG A 30 -7.37 4.66 12.92
CA ARG A 30 -6.70 5.96 12.76
C ARG A 30 -6.57 6.34 11.29
N LEU A 31 -6.06 5.44 10.43
CA LEU A 31 -5.91 5.71 9.01
C LEU A 31 -7.25 5.94 8.33
N LYS A 32 -8.28 5.14 8.65
CA LYS A 32 -9.64 5.35 8.15
C LYS A 32 -10.16 6.74 8.50
N MET A 33 -9.99 7.16 9.75
CA MET A 33 -10.38 8.51 10.18
C MET A 33 -9.61 9.59 9.40
N ASN A 34 -8.28 9.45 9.26
CA ASN A 34 -7.48 10.40 8.48
C ASN A 34 -7.96 10.49 7.02
N PHE A 35 -8.31 9.37 6.40
CA PHE A 35 -8.82 9.32 5.03
C PHE A 35 -10.18 10.02 4.90
N GLU A 36 -11.08 9.78 5.84
CA GLU A 36 -12.42 10.36 5.84
C GLU A 36 -12.42 11.86 6.17
N GLU A 37 -11.50 12.32 7.01
CA GLU A 37 -11.35 13.73 7.38
C GLU A 37 -10.41 14.53 6.45
N GLY A 38 -9.71 13.86 5.53
CA GLY A 38 -8.79 14.52 4.58
C GLY A 38 -7.47 14.92 5.20
N ILE A 39 -6.99 14.15 6.19
CA ILE A 39 -5.71 14.38 6.84
C ILE A 39 -4.61 13.62 6.08
N ASN A 40 -3.59 14.34 5.63
CA ASN A 40 -2.41 13.72 5.06
C ASN A 40 -1.74 12.80 6.08
N THR A 41 -1.26 11.65 5.63
CA THR A 41 -0.65 10.65 6.49
C THR A 41 0.71 10.21 5.94
N ILE A 42 1.70 10.12 6.81
CA ILE A 42 3.01 9.56 6.50
C ILE A 42 3.18 8.28 7.32
N LEU A 43 3.30 7.13 6.63
CA LEU A 43 3.46 5.83 7.27
C LEU A 43 4.80 5.22 6.92
N ILE A 44 5.61 4.94 7.93
CA ILE A 44 6.94 4.34 7.76
C ILE A 44 7.00 3.01 8.48
N SER A 45 7.51 1.99 7.79
CA SER A 45 7.86 0.73 8.42
C SER A 45 8.93 0.00 7.61
N PRO A 46 9.74 -0.85 8.24
CA PRO A 46 10.63 -1.74 7.52
C PRO A 46 9.87 -2.57 6.47
N ARG A 47 10.60 -3.10 5.51
CA ARG A 47 10.04 -4.06 4.54
C ARG A 47 9.44 -5.26 5.27
N ARG A 48 8.39 -5.86 4.68
CA ARG A 48 7.77 -7.11 5.16
C ARG A 48 7.01 -7.01 6.51
N TRP A 49 6.69 -5.79 6.97
CA TRP A 49 5.85 -5.58 8.18
C TRP A 49 4.36 -5.38 7.89
N GLY A 50 3.94 -5.55 6.64
CA GLY A 50 2.54 -5.47 6.24
C GLY A 50 2.00 -4.06 5.97
N LYS A 51 2.87 -3.07 5.74
CA LYS A 51 2.51 -1.67 5.44
C LYS A 51 1.52 -1.54 4.27
N THR A 52 1.86 -2.13 3.11
CA THR A 52 1.03 -2.10 1.91
C THR A 52 -0.32 -2.80 2.14
N SER A 53 -0.30 -3.96 2.84
CA SER A 53 -1.53 -4.69 3.22
C SER A 53 -2.43 -3.85 4.13
N LEU A 54 -1.85 -3.11 5.10
CA LEU A 54 -2.60 -2.22 5.98
C LEU A 54 -3.30 -1.10 5.17
N VAL A 55 -2.55 -0.40 4.30
CA VAL A 55 -3.12 0.69 3.50
C VAL A 55 -4.22 0.16 2.56
N ARG A 56 -4.00 -0.98 1.89
CA ARG A 56 -5.04 -1.63 1.06
C ARG A 56 -6.27 -1.98 1.87
N LYS A 57 -6.09 -2.55 3.07
CA LYS A 57 -7.21 -2.87 3.97
C LYS A 57 -8.00 -1.63 4.37
N VAL A 58 -7.34 -0.53 4.66
CA VAL A 58 -8.03 0.75 4.93
C VAL A 58 -8.79 1.23 3.70
N CYS A 59 -8.20 1.15 2.50
CA CYS A 59 -8.88 1.48 1.25
C CYS A 59 -10.14 0.63 0.99
N GLU A 60 -10.22 -0.59 1.51
CA GLU A 60 -11.41 -1.46 1.41
C GLU A 60 -12.53 -1.04 2.37
N VAL A 61 -12.17 -0.61 3.59
CA VAL A 61 -13.13 -0.36 4.68
C VAL A 61 -13.56 1.11 4.85
N VAL A 62 -12.99 2.04 4.08
CA VAL A 62 -13.45 3.44 4.06
C VAL A 62 -14.85 3.55 3.46
N ASP A 63 -15.60 4.55 3.90
CA ASP A 63 -16.91 4.84 3.33
C ASP A 63 -16.81 5.35 1.89
N ARG A 64 -17.07 4.48 0.93
CA ARG A 64 -17.01 4.78 -0.52
C ARG A 64 -18.02 5.84 -0.96
N LYS A 65 -18.99 6.19 -0.14
CA LYS A 65 -19.89 7.33 -0.42
C LYS A 65 -19.19 8.66 -0.22
N LYS A 66 -18.20 8.70 0.70
CA LYS A 66 -17.45 9.91 1.07
C LYS A 66 -16.07 9.99 0.42
N VAL A 67 -15.38 8.85 0.27
CA VAL A 67 -13.97 8.79 -0.11
C VAL A 67 -13.74 7.83 -1.28
N ILE A 68 -12.95 8.28 -2.24
CA ILE A 68 -12.41 7.48 -3.33
C ILE A 68 -10.91 7.29 -3.05
N PRO A 69 -10.46 6.12 -2.57
CA PRO A 69 -9.03 5.86 -2.46
C PRO A 69 -8.44 5.50 -3.82
N VAL A 70 -7.29 6.10 -4.09
CA VAL A 70 -6.46 5.85 -5.26
C VAL A 70 -5.13 5.29 -4.77
N PHE A 71 -4.70 4.16 -5.29
CA PHE A 71 -3.45 3.51 -4.93
C PHE A 71 -2.47 3.56 -6.10
N VAL A 72 -1.25 4.02 -5.84
CA VAL A 72 -0.15 4.06 -6.81
C VAL A 72 1.15 3.55 -6.15
N ASP A 73 1.85 2.68 -6.86
CA ASP A 73 3.18 2.21 -6.48
C ASP A 73 4.21 2.87 -7.40
N ILE A 74 5.13 3.61 -6.82
CA ILE A 74 6.16 4.35 -7.56
C ILE A 74 7.54 3.70 -7.47
N PHE A 75 7.61 2.43 -7.07
CA PHE A 75 8.88 1.69 -6.93
C PHE A 75 9.75 1.74 -8.19
N LYS A 76 9.13 1.66 -9.38
CA LYS A 76 9.82 1.65 -10.66
C LYS A 76 10.16 3.06 -11.19
N CYS A 77 9.58 4.11 -10.59
CA CYS A 77 9.80 5.48 -11.06
C CYS A 77 11.22 5.95 -10.74
N LYS A 78 11.97 6.31 -11.77
CA LYS A 78 13.35 6.83 -11.66
C LYS A 78 13.41 8.33 -11.87
N THR A 79 12.42 8.88 -12.59
CA THR A 79 12.34 10.29 -12.96
C THR A 79 11.04 10.92 -12.48
N GLU A 80 11.06 12.24 -12.36
CA GLU A 80 9.88 13.03 -12.01
C GLU A 80 8.71 12.79 -12.99
N TYR A 81 9.00 12.63 -14.28
CA TYR A 81 7.97 12.38 -15.30
C TYR A 81 7.33 11.01 -15.19
N GLU A 82 8.12 9.98 -14.89
CA GLU A 82 7.57 8.64 -14.62
C GLU A 82 6.66 8.67 -13.40
N PHE A 83 7.00 9.45 -12.38
CA PHE A 83 6.15 9.67 -11.23
C PHE A 83 4.83 10.35 -11.61
N TYR A 84 4.88 11.43 -12.39
CA TYR A 84 3.67 12.14 -12.83
C TYR A 84 2.77 11.26 -13.70
N ASN A 85 3.35 10.47 -14.60
CA ASN A 85 2.62 9.50 -15.41
C ASN A 85 1.90 8.46 -14.53
N ALA A 86 2.63 7.85 -13.60
CA ALA A 86 2.07 6.85 -12.70
C ALA A 86 0.94 7.42 -11.84
N LEU A 87 1.11 8.64 -11.33
CA LEU A 87 0.10 9.34 -10.54
C LEU A 87 -1.16 9.61 -11.34
N ALA A 88 -1.02 10.22 -12.52
CA ALA A 88 -2.15 10.56 -13.38
C ALA A 88 -2.91 9.31 -13.84
N GLU A 89 -2.20 8.27 -14.28
CA GLU A 89 -2.81 6.99 -14.68
C GLU A 89 -3.59 6.36 -13.52
N ALA A 90 -3.00 6.31 -12.33
CA ALA A 90 -3.67 5.74 -11.15
C ALA A 90 -4.93 6.53 -10.77
N VAL A 91 -4.85 7.86 -10.78
CA VAL A 91 -5.98 8.74 -10.47
C VAL A 91 -7.10 8.52 -11.47
N LEU A 92 -6.82 8.60 -12.76
CA LEU A 92 -7.84 8.43 -13.81
C LEU A 92 -8.47 7.04 -13.78
N LYS A 93 -7.66 5.99 -13.76
CA LYS A 93 -8.14 4.59 -13.80
C LYS A 93 -9.01 4.23 -12.60
N GLN A 94 -8.69 4.73 -11.41
CA GLN A 94 -9.40 4.35 -10.18
C GLN A 94 -10.54 5.30 -9.81
N THR A 95 -10.62 6.47 -10.42
CA THR A 95 -11.73 7.40 -10.22
C THR A 95 -12.80 7.32 -11.29
N ALA A 96 -12.49 6.81 -12.48
CA ALA A 96 -13.48 6.65 -13.56
C ALA A 96 -14.51 5.56 -13.21
N SER A 97 -15.77 5.81 -13.52
CA SER A 97 -16.82 4.79 -13.46
C SER A 97 -16.70 3.80 -14.63
N LYS A 98 -17.32 2.62 -14.51
CA LYS A 98 -17.37 1.66 -15.62
C LYS A 98 -17.97 2.27 -16.89
N ALA A 99 -19.01 3.08 -16.76
CA ALA A 99 -19.64 3.76 -17.89
C ALA A 99 -18.73 4.79 -18.54
N GLU A 100 -17.94 5.53 -17.75
CA GLU A 100 -16.96 6.50 -18.24
C GLU A 100 -15.77 5.82 -18.97
N LEU A 101 -15.41 4.61 -18.57
CA LEU A 101 -14.38 3.81 -19.24
C LEU A 101 -14.84 3.12 -20.53
N TRP A 102 -16.17 2.89 -20.67
CA TRP A 102 -16.78 2.25 -21.85
C TRP A 102 -17.16 3.24 -22.97
N MET A 103 -17.16 4.54 -22.69
CA MET A 103 -17.34 5.53 -23.75
C MET A 103 -16.06 5.56 -24.58
N ASP A 104 -16.20 5.49 -25.91
CA ASP A 104 -15.11 5.44 -26.93
C ASP A 104 -14.12 6.61 -26.86
N ASN A 105 -14.23 7.45 -25.85
CA ASN A 105 -13.43 8.63 -25.58
C ASN A 105 -13.04 8.76 -24.12
N ALA A 106 -12.15 7.88 -23.63
CA ALA A 106 -11.35 8.21 -22.43
C ALA A 106 -10.71 9.61 -22.59
N ARG A 107 -10.34 10.00 -23.82
CA ARG A 107 -9.89 11.33 -24.20
C ARG A 107 -10.92 12.42 -23.88
N ASP A 108 -12.17 12.24 -24.28
CA ASP A 108 -13.24 13.24 -24.04
C ASP A 108 -13.61 13.33 -22.58
N PHE A 109 -13.56 12.21 -21.86
CA PHE A 109 -13.75 12.19 -20.40
C PHE A 109 -12.66 13.01 -19.71
N ILE A 110 -11.42 12.81 -20.08
CA ILE A 110 -10.27 13.49 -19.52
C ILE A 110 -10.23 14.97 -19.94
N ALA A 111 -10.52 15.28 -21.21
CA ALA A 111 -10.65 16.65 -21.69
C ALA A 111 -11.78 17.42 -20.99
N ARG A 112 -12.86 16.75 -20.58
CA ARG A 112 -13.93 17.35 -19.76
C ARG A 112 -13.51 17.49 -18.29
N LEU A 113 -12.68 16.59 -17.77
CA LEU A 113 -12.19 16.64 -16.40
C LEU A 113 -11.07 17.67 -16.23
N SER A 114 -10.14 17.71 -17.17
CA SER A 114 -9.04 18.67 -17.20
C SER A 114 -8.75 19.04 -18.66
N PRO A 115 -9.32 20.15 -19.18
CA PRO A 115 -9.14 20.57 -20.57
C PRO A 115 -7.67 20.80 -20.99
N LYS A 116 -6.81 20.91 -19.99
CA LYS A 116 -5.37 21.17 -20.17
C LYS A 116 -4.52 19.91 -20.30
N VAL A 117 -5.05 18.72 -19.97
CA VAL A 117 -4.34 17.45 -20.07
C VAL A 117 -4.64 16.80 -21.42
N SER A 118 -3.66 16.73 -22.32
CA SER A 118 -3.78 16.03 -23.60
C SER A 118 -3.07 14.66 -23.56
N PHE A 119 -3.60 13.68 -24.29
CA PHE A 119 -3.10 12.31 -24.32
C PHE A 119 -2.66 11.94 -25.73
N SER A 120 -1.51 11.26 -25.83
CA SER A 120 -1.09 10.59 -27.06
C SER A 120 -1.22 9.07 -26.84
N PRO A 121 -2.18 8.38 -27.49
CA PRO A 121 -2.25 6.93 -27.41
C PRO A 121 -1.14 6.30 -28.23
N GLU A 122 -0.37 5.36 -27.66
CA GLU A 122 0.42 4.44 -28.45
C GLU A 122 -0.48 3.34 -29.05
N PRO A 123 -0.30 2.94 -30.32
CA PRO A 123 -1.26 2.11 -31.07
C PRO A 123 -1.39 0.66 -30.64
N ASN A 124 -0.60 0.12 -29.71
CA ASN A 124 -0.42 -1.32 -29.52
C ASN A 124 -0.53 -1.85 -28.09
N SER A 125 -1.23 -1.16 -27.17
CA SER A 125 -1.49 -1.74 -25.85
C SER A 125 -2.98 -1.73 -25.54
N GLU A 126 -3.57 -2.91 -25.41
CA GLU A 126 -4.85 -3.11 -24.79
C GLU A 126 -4.85 -2.38 -23.43
N PHE A 127 -5.59 -1.27 -23.32
CA PHE A 127 -5.81 -0.49 -22.09
C PHE A 127 -4.56 0.09 -21.38
N ALA A 128 -3.46 0.34 -22.03
CA ALA A 128 -2.47 1.24 -21.50
C ALA A 128 -2.82 2.66 -21.97
N LEU A 129 -3.47 3.43 -21.10
CA LEU A 129 -3.40 4.88 -21.13
C LEU A 129 -1.92 5.25 -20.88
N SER A 130 -1.10 5.10 -21.88
CA SER A 130 0.23 5.69 -21.91
C SER A 130 0.00 7.19 -22.04
N LEU A 131 -0.07 7.83 -20.87
CA LEU A 131 -0.10 9.28 -20.78
C LEU A 131 1.28 9.73 -21.20
N GLY A 132 1.47 10.04 -22.48
CA GLY A 132 2.72 10.59 -23.00
C GLY A 132 2.98 11.98 -22.40
N ILE A 133 3.16 12.05 -21.08
CA ILE A 133 3.47 13.28 -20.36
C ILE A 133 4.92 13.62 -20.67
N SER A 134 5.10 14.64 -21.48
CA SER A 134 6.44 15.19 -21.73
C SER A 134 6.54 16.61 -21.15
N PRO A 135 7.74 17.05 -20.77
CA PRO A 135 7.97 18.42 -20.31
C PRO A 135 7.48 19.50 -21.27
N LYS A 136 7.32 19.15 -22.54
CA LYS A 136 6.88 20.06 -23.59
C LYS A 136 5.36 20.19 -23.73
N THR A 137 4.59 19.28 -23.08
CA THR A 137 3.14 19.18 -23.31
C THR A 137 2.29 19.52 -22.09
N HIS A 138 2.84 19.44 -20.85
CA HIS A 138 2.05 19.67 -19.63
C HIS A 138 2.89 20.30 -18.52
N ALA A 139 2.29 21.28 -17.83
CA ALA A 139 2.85 21.79 -16.59
C ALA A 139 2.69 20.74 -15.48
N PRO A 140 3.72 20.45 -14.67
CA PRO A 140 3.62 19.52 -13.54
C PRO A 140 2.45 19.82 -12.60
N GLU A 141 2.13 21.08 -12.41
CA GLU A 141 1.05 21.56 -11.55
C GLU A 141 -0.34 21.09 -12.00
N GLU A 142 -0.57 20.95 -13.30
CA GLU A 142 -1.83 20.46 -13.87
C GLU A 142 -2.05 19.00 -13.49
N ILE A 143 -1.00 18.19 -13.59
CA ILE A 143 -1.06 16.77 -13.23
C ILE A 143 -1.26 16.60 -11.72
N LEU A 144 -0.54 17.38 -10.92
CA LEU A 144 -0.65 17.35 -9.47
C LEU A 144 -2.02 17.84 -8.97
N SER A 145 -2.73 18.66 -9.75
CA SER A 145 -4.07 19.16 -9.44
C SER A 145 -5.19 18.21 -9.88
N LEU A 146 -4.91 17.22 -10.72
CA LEU A 146 -5.90 16.34 -11.35
C LEU A 146 -6.82 15.66 -10.33
N ALA A 147 -6.26 15.12 -9.24
CA ALA A 147 -7.06 14.47 -8.20
C ALA A 147 -8.06 15.44 -7.54
N GLU A 148 -7.64 16.68 -7.27
CA GLU A 148 -8.50 17.71 -6.68
C GLU A 148 -9.63 18.14 -7.63
N GLU A 149 -9.33 18.32 -8.93
CA GLU A 149 -10.32 18.65 -9.93
C GLU A 149 -11.40 17.55 -10.05
N ILE A 150 -10.98 16.29 -10.03
CA ILE A 150 -11.90 15.14 -10.04
C ILE A 150 -12.71 15.08 -8.73
N ALA A 151 -12.07 15.30 -7.58
CA ALA A 151 -12.72 15.30 -6.27
C ALA A 151 -13.83 16.37 -6.21
N GLN A 152 -13.56 17.58 -6.72
CA GLN A 152 -14.54 18.67 -6.81
C GLN A 152 -15.72 18.32 -7.71
N LYS A 153 -15.46 17.75 -8.89
CA LYS A 153 -16.54 17.35 -9.83
C LYS A 153 -17.40 16.20 -9.27
N LYS A 154 -16.78 15.24 -8.58
CA LYS A 154 -17.50 14.09 -7.98
C LYS A 154 -18.11 14.42 -6.61
N GLN A 155 -17.82 15.58 -6.04
CA GLN A 155 -18.23 15.98 -4.69
C GLN A 155 -17.89 14.92 -3.64
N LYS A 156 -16.68 14.32 -3.78
CA LYS A 156 -16.14 13.29 -2.89
C LYS A 156 -14.67 13.54 -2.61
N ARG A 157 -14.22 13.19 -1.43
CA ARG A 157 -12.79 13.20 -1.14
C ARG A 157 -12.08 12.16 -1.99
N ILE A 158 -10.84 12.49 -2.39
CA ILE A 158 -9.89 11.52 -2.96
C ILE A 158 -8.72 11.39 -2.00
N VAL A 159 -8.35 10.15 -1.68
CA VAL A 159 -7.13 9.86 -0.92
C VAL A 159 -6.16 9.15 -1.84
N VAL A 160 -5.05 9.80 -2.13
CA VAL A 160 -3.99 9.23 -2.98
C VAL A 160 -2.97 8.52 -2.09
N CYS A 161 -2.95 7.19 -2.15
CA CYS A 161 -2.06 6.32 -1.40
C CYS A 161 -0.84 5.98 -2.26
N ILE A 162 0.33 6.54 -1.93
CA ILE A 162 1.56 6.39 -2.71
C ILE A 162 2.52 5.45 -1.97
N ASP A 163 2.71 4.24 -2.52
CA ASP A 163 3.68 3.26 -2.00
C ASP A 163 5.09 3.58 -2.49
N GLU A 164 6.07 3.22 -1.68
CA GLU A 164 7.50 3.41 -1.89
C GLU A 164 7.89 4.90 -2.13
N PHE A 165 7.22 5.82 -1.40
CA PHE A 165 7.39 7.27 -1.57
C PHE A 165 8.84 7.76 -1.37
N GLN A 166 9.70 7.00 -0.70
CA GLN A 166 11.12 7.34 -0.62
C GLN A 166 11.81 7.46 -1.99
N GLN A 167 11.23 6.91 -3.06
CA GLN A 167 11.76 7.10 -4.42
C GLN A 167 11.89 8.59 -4.77
N ILE A 168 10.92 9.42 -4.36
CA ILE A 168 11.00 10.87 -4.53
C ILE A 168 12.24 11.45 -3.83
N GLY A 169 12.59 10.92 -2.64
CA GLY A 169 13.77 11.34 -1.89
C GLY A 169 15.10 10.90 -2.51
N GLU A 170 15.08 9.94 -3.43
CA GLU A 170 16.24 9.34 -4.10
C GLU A 170 16.46 9.89 -5.52
N MET A 171 15.52 10.64 -6.08
CA MET A 171 15.65 11.28 -7.38
C MET A 171 16.69 12.42 -7.34
N ALA A 172 17.38 12.66 -8.45
CA ALA A 172 18.43 13.68 -8.55
C ALA A 172 17.95 15.07 -8.12
N ASP A 173 16.75 15.48 -8.55
CA ASP A 173 16.16 16.80 -8.24
C ASP A 173 15.13 16.73 -7.10
N SER A 174 15.34 15.82 -6.14
CA SER A 174 14.42 15.52 -5.05
C SER A 174 13.82 16.75 -4.35
N VAL A 175 14.65 17.74 -4.01
CA VAL A 175 14.20 18.95 -3.32
C VAL A 175 13.30 19.81 -4.21
N SER A 176 13.62 19.92 -5.51
CA SER A 176 12.80 20.66 -6.47
C SER A 176 11.44 20.01 -6.68
N ILE A 177 11.43 18.68 -6.80
CA ILE A 177 10.20 17.88 -6.89
C ILE A 177 9.34 18.10 -5.64
N GLN A 178 9.91 17.97 -4.44
CA GLN A 178 9.19 18.19 -3.18
C GLN A 178 8.62 19.60 -3.06
N LYS A 179 9.32 20.63 -3.54
CA LYS A 179 8.80 22.01 -3.60
C LYS A 179 7.55 22.09 -4.48
N ARG A 180 7.57 21.47 -5.67
CA ARG A 180 6.40 21.41 -6.56
C ARG A 180 5.24 20.65 -5.92
N LEU A 181 5.51 19.50 -5.32
CA LEU A 181 4.48 18.75 -4.58
C LEU A 181 3.86 19.61 -3.47
N ARG A 182 4.68 20.27 -2.66
CA ARG A 182 4.20 21.12 -1.56
C ARG A 182 3.38 22.29 -2.07
N SER A 183 3.85 22.99 -3.12
CA SER A 183 3.16 24.17 -3.65
C SER A 183 1.76 23.90 -4.14
N VAL A 184 1.51 22.69 -4.68
CA VAL A 184 0.18 22.29 -5.16
C VAL A 184 -0.64 21.64 -4.04
N TRP A 185 -0.10 20.62 -3.39
CA TRP A 185 -0.86 19.78 -2.47
C TRP A 185 -1.36 20.50 -1.22
N GLN A 186 -0.61 21.50 -0.73
CA GLN A 186 -1.04 22.27 0.46
C GLN A 186 -2.32 23.10 0.25
N HIS A 187 -2.73 23.34 -0.99
CA HIS A 187 -3.92 24.13 -1.34
C HIS A 187 -5.15 23.25 -1.63
N GLN A 188 -4.97 21.93 -1.70
CA GLN A 188 -6.07 21.01 -1.99
C GLN A 188 -6.98 20.85 -0.76
N ARG A 189 -8.28 20.75 -0.97
CA ARG A 189 -9.30 20.70 0.08
C ARG A 189 -10.02 19.36 0.14
N LEU A 190 -10.21 18.73 -1.01
CA LEU A 190 -10.90 17.45 -1.15
C LEU A 190 -9.93 16.30 -1.42
N THR A 191 -8.67 16.58 -1.71
CA THR A 191 -7.64 15.57 -1.89
C THR A 191 -6.69 15.53 -0.69
N SER A 192 -6.37 14.33 -0.23
CA SER A 192 -5.35 14.08 0.79
C SER A 192 -4.43 12.93 0.35
N TYR A 193 -3.31 12.78 1.04
CA TYR A 193 -2.25 11.89 0.66
C TYR A 193 -1.91 10.93 1.81
N CYS A 194 -1.78 9.63 1.49
CA CYS A 194 -1.16 8.64 2.35
C CYS A 194 0.18 8.24 1.72
N LEU A 195 1.27 8.81 2.23
CA LEU A 195 2.62 8.63 1.70
C LEU A 195 3.34 7.60 2.55
N PHE A 196 3.73 6.47 1.97
CA PHE A 196 4.32 5.43 2.76
C PHE A 196 5.52 4.76 2.07
N GLY A 197 6.45 4.27 2.91
CA GLY A 197 7.72 3.74 2.41
C GLY A 197 8.47 2.91 3.43
N SER A 198 9.48 2.18 2.94
CA SER A 198 10.25 1.23 3.73
C SER A 198 11.63 1.74 4.18
N LYS A 199 12.21 2.71 3.49
CA LYS A 199 13.51 3.28 3.82
C LYS A 199 13.37 4.39 4.86
N LYS A 200 13.43 4.01 6.15
CA LYS A 200 13.22 4.91 7.29
C LYS A 200 14.05 6.19 7.19
N HIS A 201 15.34 6.07 6.92
CA HIS A 201 16.25 7.23 6.87
C HIS A 201 15.84 8.23 5.78
N THR A 202 15.55 7.76 4.56
CA THR A 202 15.11 8.62 3.44
C THR A 202 13.77 9.28 3.76
N MET A 203 12.79 8.52 4.26
CA MET A 203 11.48 9.07 4.65
C MET A 203 11.60 10.13 5.76
N MET A 204 12.43 9.87 6.78
CA MET A 204 12.67 10.86 7.84
C MET A 204 13.36 12.13 7.29
N ASN A 205 14.29 11.99 6.35
CA ASN A 205 14.92 13.14 5.70
C ASN A 205 13.90 14.00 4.97
N VAL A 206 12.94 13.40 4.27
CA VAL A 206 11.90 14.10 3.52
C VAL A 206 10.90 14.83 4.44
N PHE A 207 10.46 14.17 5.54
CA PHE A 207 9.30 14.65 6.31
C PHE A 207 9.63 15.25 7.67
N GLN A 208 10.81 14.99 8.24
CA GLN A 208 11.16 15.46 9.58
C GLN A 208 12.31 16.49 9.64
N LYS A 209 13.05 16.69 8.56
CA LYS A 209 14.04 17.77 8.50
C LYS A 209 13.36 19.11 8.24
N ARG A 210 13.60 20.10 9.13
CA ARG A 210 12.95 21.43 9.07
C ARG A 210 13.18 22.21 7.78
N ASN A 211 14.28 21.96 7.10
CA ASN A 211 14.64 22.63 5.85
C ASN A 211 14.09 21.93 4.60
N MET A 212 13.34 20.84 4.75
CA MET A 212 12.77 20.11 3.62
C MET A 212 11.34 20.58 3.31
N PRO A 213 10.96 20.64 2.03
CA PRO A 213 9.66 21.19 1.61
C PRO A 213 8.44 20.45 2.22
N LEU A 214 8.54 19.15 2.41
CA LEU A 214 7.45 18.33 2.97
C LEU A 214 7.52 18.17 4.50
N TYR A 215 8.33 19.01 5.18
CA TYR A 215 8.37 19.03 6.64
C TYR A 215 6.96 19.23 7.24
N GLN A 216 6.58 18.39 8.21
CA GLN A 216 5.26 18.41 8.87
C GLN A 216 4.08 18.40 7.89
N PHE A 217 4.17 17.64 6.82
CA PHE A 217 3.13 17.59 5.79
C PHE A 217 1.84 16.88 6.24
N GLY A 218 1.88 16.04 7.26
CA GLY A 218 0.71 15.29 7.74
C GLY A 218 0.94 14.54 9.04
N ASP A 219 -0.02 13.68 9.40
CA ASP A 219 0.05 12.78 10.54
C ASP A 219 1.11 11.71 10.32
N PHE A 220 2.13 11.71 11.17
CA PHE A 220 3.32 10.87 11.03
C PHE A 220 3.24 9.65 11.94
N LYS A 221 3.38 8.46 11.36
CA LYS A 221 3.31 7.21 12.10
C LYS A 221 4.39 6.22 11.68
N PHE A 222 5.08 5.65 12.68
CA PHE A 222 5.81 4.40 12.52
C PHE A 222 4.87 3.23 12.75
N LEU A 223 4.97 2.22 11.89
CA LEU A 223 4.25 0.97 12.09
C LEU A 223 5.12 0.05 12.94
N ASP A 224 4.61 -0.39 14.08
CA ASP A 224 5.28 -1.31 14.97
C ASP A 224 5.08 -2.78 14.52
N LYS A 225 5.83 -3.72 15.12
CA LYS A 225 5.60 -5.15 14.94
C LYS A 225 4.23 -5.55 15.49
N ILE A 226 3.63 -6.58 14.92
CA ILE A 226 2.43 -7.20 15.48
C ILE A 226 2.85 -7.96 16.74
N PRO A 227 2.13 -7.80 17.88
CA PRO A 227 2.45 -8.50 19.13
C PRO A 227 2.40 -10.02 18.99
N THR A 228 3.24 -10.72 19.75
CA THR A 228 3.32 -12.18 19.74
C THR A 228 1.99 -12.83 20.06
N GLU A 229 1.25 -12.29 21.03
CA GLU A 229 -0.07 -12.81 21.45
C GLU A 229 -1.06 -12.83 20.29
N THR A 230 -1.07 -11.76 19.50
CA THR A 230 -1.93 -11.66 18.31
C THR A 230 -1.54 -12.68 17.23
N TRP A 231 -0.23 -12.91 17.05
CA TRP A 231 0.26 -13.94 16.15
C TRP A 231 -0.09 -15.35 16.62
N VAL A 232 0.05 -15.63 17.92
CA VAL A 232 -0.28 -16.95 18.50
C VAL A 232 -1.73 -17.31 18.24
N GLU A 233 -2.66 -16.41 18.52
CA GLU A 233 -4.08 -16.61 18.23
C GLU A 233 -4.33 -16.93 16.74
N TYR A 234 -3.70 -16.17 15.86
CA TYR A 234 -3.80 -16.35 14.42
C TYR A 234 -3.25 -17.71 13.97
N ILE A 235 -2.02 -18.06 14.37
CA ILE A 235 -1.36 -19.31 13.97
C ILE A 235 -2.18 -20.51 14.44
N VAL A 236 -2.54 -20.56 15.73
CA VAL A 236 -3.30 -21.66 16.29
C VAL A 236 -4.64 -21.83 15.58
N GLN A 237 -5.35 -20.73 15.29
CA GLN A 237 -6.62 -20.78 14.58
C GLN A 237 -6.45 -21.31 13.13
N HIS A 238 -5.41 -20.89 12.42
CA HIS A 238 -5.16 -21.32 11.03
C HIS A 238 -4.80 -22.80 10.92
N PHE A 239 -4.05 -23.34 11.89
CA PHE A 239 -3.81 -24.78 11.98
C PHE A 239 -5.12 -25.54 12.25
N LYS A 240 -5.91 -25.08 13.21
CA LYS A 240 -7.20 -25.67 13.58
C LYS A 240 -8.19 -25.67 12.41
N ASP A 241 -8.28 -24.58 11.66
CA ASP A 241 -9.19 -24.46 10.51
C ASP A 241 -8.91 -25.49 9.40
N ARG A 242 -7.71 -26.07 9.40
CA ARG A 242 -7.24 -27.11 8.48
C ARG A 242 -7.02 -28.45 9.21
N GLN A 243 -7.72 -28.69 10.32
CA GLN A 243 -7.67 -29.93 11.08
C GLN A 243 -6.25 -30.35 11.51
N ARG A 244 -5.36 -29.38 11.75
CA ARG A 244 -4.00 -29.57 12.28
C ARG A 244 -3.91 -28.94 13.66
N THR A 245 -2.95 -29.39 14.46
CA THR A 245 -2.79 -28.87 15.83
C THR A 245 -1.38 -28.35 16.05
N ILE A 246 -1.29 -27.12 16.57
CA ILE A 246 -0.07 -26.51 17.10
C ILE A 246 -0.36 -25.95 18.50
N SER A 247 0.56 -26.08 19.44
CA SER A 247 0.39 -25.48 20.76
C SER A 247 0.67 -23.97 20.72
N ALA A 248 0.08 -23.23 21.67
CA ALA A 248 0.34 -21.80 21.82
C ALA A 248 1.82 -21.50 22.08
N GLU A 249 2.52 -22.38 22.82
CA GLU A 249 3.93 -22.28 23.10
C GLU A 249 4.77 -22.43 21.81
N GLN A 250 4.45 -23.41 20.97
CA GLN A 250 5.10 -23.61 19.68
C GLN A 250 4.83 -22.45 18.71
N ALA A 251 3.62 -21.93 18.67
CA ALA A 251 3.27 -20.74 17.89
C ALA A 251 4.06 -19.50 18.37
N ALA A 252 4.19 -19.31 19.69
CA ALA A 252 5.00 -18.23 20.25
C ALA A 252 6.49 -18.40 19.89
N LYS A 253 7.01 -19.64 19.88
CA LYS A 253 8.38 -19.94 19.47
C LYS A 253 8.64 -19.62 18.01
N ILE A 254 7.69 -19.87 17.10
CA ILE A 254 7.75 -19.41 15.70
C ILE A 254 7.96 -17.89 15.65
N CYS A 255 7.16 -17.12 16.38
CA CYS A 255 7.24 -15.67 16.42
C CYS A 255 8.60 -15.16 16.93
N GLN A 256 9.09 -15.76 18.01
CA GLN A 256 10.38 -15.40 18.62
C GLN A 256 11.56 -15.69 17.68
N LEU A 257 11.58 -16.84 17.01
CA LEU A 257 12.63 -17.24 16.09
C LEU A 257 12.84 -16.26 14.92
N VAL A 258 11.76 -15.60 14.50
CA VAL A 258 11.81 -14.62 13.42
C VAL A 258 11.54 -13.17 13.89
N ASP A 259 11.69 -12.92 15.19
CA ASP A 259 11.59 -11.59 15.80
C ASP A 259 10.29 -10.84 15.39
N ASN A 260 9.16 -11.54 15.30
CA ASN A 260 7.86 -11.01 14.88
C ASN A 260 7.86 -10.28 13.51
N TYR A 261 8.81 -10.59 12.62
CA TYR A 261 8.75 -10.09 11.25
C TYR A 261 7.58 -10.71 10.49
N SER A 262 6.57 -9.94 10.18
CA SER A 262 5.28 -10.44 9.68
C SER A 262 5.40 -11.43 8.51
N SER A 263 6.25 -11.12 7.51
CA SER A 263 6.47 -12.03 6.38
C SER A 263 7.12 -13.34 6.80
N TYR A 264 8.07 -13.30 7.74
CA TYR A 264 8.75 -14.49 8.19
C TYR A 264 7.91 -15.32 9.16
N VAL A 265 7.06 -14.69 9.97
CA VAL A 265 6.07 -15.43 10.79
C VAL A 265 5.14 -16.22 9.88
N GLN A 266 4.60 -15.60 8.83
CA GLN A 266 3.76 -16.28 7.85
C GLN A 266 4.51 -17.42 7.14
N GLN A 267 5.74 -17.16 6.67
CA GLN A 267 6.54 -18.13 5.95
C GLN A 267 6.94 -19.33 6.82
N LEU A 268 7.44 -19.09 8.04
CA LEU A 268 7.81 -20.17 8.96
C LEU A 268 6.58 -20.97 9.41
N SER A 269 5.46 -20.29 9.66
CA SER A 269 4.19 -20.98 9.97
C SER A 269 3.75 -21.87 8.82
N TRP A 270 3.87 -21.42 7.57
CA TRP A 270 3.59 -22.23 6.38
C TRP A 270 4.52 -23.45 6.28
N LEU A 271 5.83 -23.25 6.47
CA LEU A 271 6.80 -24.35 6.40
C LEU A 271 6.48 -25.43 7.45
N VAL A 272 6.24 -25.05 8.70
CA VAL A 272 5.83 -25.98 9.77
C VAL A 272 4.50 -26.66 9.46
N PHE A 273 3.54 -25.89 8.93
CA PHE A 273 2.23 -26.39 8.54
C PHE A 273 2.31 -27.47 7.43
N SER A 274 3.22 -27.30 6.47
CA SER A 274 3.41 -28.20 5.35
C SER A 274 4.10 -29.52 5.72
N LEU A 275 4.71 -29.62 6.91
CA LEU A 275 5.39 -30.82 7.40
C LEU A 275 4.44 -31.82 8.07
N ILE A 276 3.19 -31.47 8.28
CA ILE A 276 2.19 -32.33 8.94
C ILE A 276 0.94 -32.46 8.10
N ASP A 277 0.25 -33.61 8.25
CA ASP A 277 -1.03 -33.88 7.59
C ASP A 277 -2.23 -33.53 8.50
N GLU A 278 -3.45 -33.60 7.95
CA GLU A 278 -4.68 -33.42 8.71
C GLU A 278 -4.76 -34.46 9.85
N GLY A 279 -5.21 -34.03 11.02
CA GLY A 279 -5.27 -34.83 12.24
C GLY A 279 -3.95 -34.88 13.03
N GLN A 280 -2.84 -34.38 12.48
CA GLN A 280 -1.55 -34.44 13.16
C GLN A 280 -1.28 -33.20 14.05
N VAL A 281 -0.31 -33.39 14.94
CA VAL A 281 0.14 -32.40 15.92
C VAL A 281 1.58 -32.01 15.60
N VAL A 282 1.88 -30.71 15.65
CA VAL A 282 3.25 -30.19 15.48
C VAL A 282 4.15 -30.71 16.61
N THR A 283 5.35 -31.15 16.27
CA THR A 283 6.42 -31.53 17.21
C THR A 283 7.57 -30.51 17.16
N ASP A 284 8.49 -30.58 18.12
CA ASP A 284 9.69 -29.73 18.12
C ASP A 284 10.63 -30.03 16.95
N GLU A 285 10.61 -31.26 16.41
CA GLU A 285 11.32 -31.64 15.19
C GLU A 285 10.77 -30.91 13.97
N HIS A 286 9.45 -30.78 13.86
CA HIS A 286 8.79 -30.01 12.79
C HIS A 286 9.20 -28.53 12.85
N LEU A 287 9.32 -27.94 14.05
CA LEU A 287 9.82 -26.58 14.21
C LEU A 287 11.28 -26.43 13.75
N LYS A 288 12.15 -27.36 14.15
CA LYS A 288 13.57 -27.37 13.74
C LYS A 288 13.71 -27.50 12.23
N GLN A 289 12.94 -28.41 11.61
CA GLN A 289 12.95 -28.59 10.16
C GLN A 289 12.43 -27.34 9.43
N GLY A 290 11.33 -26.75 9.87
CA GLY A 290 10.80 -25.52 9.30
C GLY A 290 11.78 -24.35 9.35
N VAL A 291 12.55 -24.21 10.42
CA VAL A 291 13.63 -23.21 10.52
C VAL A 291 14.75 -23.50 9.52
N LYS A 292 15.17 -24.75 9.39
CA LYS A 292 16.19 -25.15 8.41
C LYS A 292 15.74 -24.83 6.98
N ASP A 293 14.49 -25.15 6.65
CA ASP A 293 13.93 -24.87 5.34
C ASP A 293 13.80 -23.36 5.08
N LEU A 294 13.46 -22.55 6.11
CA LEU A 294 13.45 -21.10 6.01
C LEU A 294 14.86 -20.55 5.70
N LEU A 295 15.89 -21.02 6.37
CA LEU A 295 17.27 -20.59 6.14
C LEU A 295 17.74 -20.96 4.74
N ASN A 296 17.51 -22.18 4.28
CA ASN A 296 17.86 -22.64 2.93
C ASN A 296 17.14 -21.81 1.82
N SER A 297 15.97 -21.28 2.10
CA SER A 297 15.22 -20.43 1.13
C SER A 297 15.77 -19.01 1.00
N GLN A 298 16.77 -18.64 1.80
CA GLN A 298 17.36 -17.29 1.82
C GLN A 298 18.76 -17.25 1.17
N GLU A 299 19.36 -18.41 0.89
CA GLU A 299 20.57 -18.57 0.09
C GLU A 299 20.25 -18.50 -1.42
#